data_f20cc62057ff8c963da098750be3e129
#
_entry.id   f20cc62057ff8c963da098750be3e129
#
_cell.length_a   1.000
_cell.length_b   1.000
_cell.length_c   1.000
_cell.angle_alpha   90.00
_cell.angle_beta   90.00
_cell.angle_gamma   90.00
#
_symmetry.space_group_name_H-M   'P 1'
#
loop_
_entity.id
_entity.type
_entity.pdbx_description
1 polymer ?
#
loop_
_entity_poly.entity_id
_entity_poly.type
_entity_poly.pdbx_seq_one_letter_code
_entity_poly.pdbx_strand_id
1 'polypeptide(L)'
;KFEINAWAVYMHNSAIGMANPEAAVTNVFGNKFLSELCPINPAVAGYAIGLTKDLVSRGINAITAESLHFHGARHGEHHERFFIELSPVTEFLFSLCFCPHCIKNYQDGGSDIAPLLSKVKNSLSIVFEKVDPWLGKRLTKELLAEIIGPDILTYLTYRENKIASVYKNISKVTKAAGVIFKYVDQSPLIDMNSAKAIESSWQIGIDTKQINEIIDCFEPLIYRQDVTAVADLAKNYLEGTDAGITAILRPTYPDSTSPKNLINKVS
;
A
#
# COMPACT_ATOMS: atom_id res chain seq x y z
N LYS A 1 -15.68 26.54 16.29
CA LYS A 1 -15.44 26.30 14.87
C LYS A 1 -15.12 24.83 14.71
N PHE A 2 -15.81 24.11 13.82
CA PHE A 2 -15.50 22.71 13.54
C PHE A 2 -14.28 22.64 12.60
N GLU A 3 -13.42 21.62 12.81
CA GLU A 3 -12.42 21.20 11.85
C GLU A 3 -13.01 20.11 10.96
N ILE A 4 -12.82 20.27 9.65
CA ILE A 4 -13.31 19.33 8.65
C ILE A 4 -12.12 18.53 8.12
N ASN A 5 -12.12 17.22 8.37
CA ASN A 5 -11.15 16.29 7.80
C ASN A 5 -11.84 15.45 6.71
N ALA A 6 -11.34 15.53 5.49
CA ALA A 6 -11.83 14.71 4.39
C ALA A 6 -11.10 13.37 4.37
N TRP A 7 -11.83 12.27 4.58
CA TRP A 7 -11.33 10.92 4.37
C TRP A 7 -11.48 10.57 2.89
N ALA A 8 -10.36 10.46 2.18
CA ALA A 8 -10.34 10.25 0.73
C ALA A 8 -9.66 8.93 0.37
N VAL A 9 -10.40 8.07 -0.34
CA VAL A 9 -9.88 6.80 -0.89
C VAL A 9 -9.37 7.07 -2.30
N TYR A 10 -8.07 6.82 -2.55
CA TYR A 10 -7.42 7.20 -3.80
C TYR A 10 -7.34 6.08 -4.82
N MET A 11 -6.60 5.02 -4.55
CA MET A 11 -6.28 3.98 -5.53
C MET A 11 -7.23 2.77 -5.50
N HIS A 12 -8.07 2.66 -4.47
CA HIS A 12 -9.11 1.66 -4.43
C HIS A 12 -10.41 2.24 -4.98
N ASN A 13 -10.70 2.00 -6.28
CA ASN A 13 -11.87 2.58 -6.95
C ASN A 13 -12.39 1.70 -8.09
N SER A 14 -13.31 0.79 -7.76
CA SER A 14 -13.91 -0.14 -8.73
C SER A 14 -14.69 0.58 -9.84
N ALA A 15 -15.33 1.72 -9.54
CA ALA A 15 -16.09 2.45 -10.57
C ALA A 15 -15.18 2.99 -11.67
N ILE A 16 -14.04 3.58 -11.29
CA ILE A 16 -13.05 4.07 -12.26
C ILE A 16 -12.40 2.89 -12.99
N GLY A 17 -11.97 1.84 -12.26
CA GLY A 17 -11.28 0.71 -12.86
C GLY A 17 -12.16 -0.10 -13.84
N MET A 18 -13.46 -0.27 -13.55
CA MET A 18 -14.39 -0.91 -14.46
C MET A 18 -14.68 -0.04 -15.71
N ALA A 19 -14.80 1.27 -15.53
CA ALA A 19 -15.01 2.20 -16.65
C ALA A 19 -13.75 2.40 -17.50
N ASN A 20 -12.55 2.25 -16.89
CA ASN A 20 -11.25 2.47 -17.52
C ASN A 20 -10.27 1.34 -17.16
N PRO A 21 -10.44 0.13 -17.71
CA PRO A 21 -9.62 -1.04 -17.34
C PRO A 21 -8.11 -0.88 -17.58
N GLU A 22 -7.68 0.08 -18.40
CA GLU A 22 -6.28 0.43 -18.62
C GLU A 22 -5.67 1.21 -17.44
N ALA A 23 -6.51 1.76 -16.55
CA ALA A 23 -6.06 2.40 -15.32
C ALA A 23 -5.74 1.39 -14.20
N ALA A 24 -6.22 0.16 -14.34
CA ALA A 24 -6.12 -0.86 -13.31
C ALA A 24 -4.71 -1.45 -13.17
N VAL A 25 -4.39 -1.91 -11.96
CA VAL A 25 -3.23 -2.79 -11.71
C VAL A 25 -3.38 -4.03 -12.59
N THR A 26 -2.29 -4.42 -13.25
CA THR A 26 -2.26 -5.59 -14.15
C THR A 26 -1.10 -6.47 -13.76
N ASN A 27 -1.36 -7.74 -13.43
CA ASN A 27 -0.31 -8.66 -13.02
C ASN A 27 0.49 -9.21 -14.23
N VAL A 28 1.49 -10.04 -13.96
CA VAL A 28 2.39 -10.61 -14.99
C VAL A 28 1.67 -11.50 -16.02
N PHE A 29 0.49 -12.02 -15.71
CA PHE A 29 -0.35 -12.82 -16.62
C PHE A 29 -1.32 -11.96 -17.44
N GLY A 30 -1.36 -10.65 -17.21
CA GLY A 30 -2.28 -9.74 -17.87
C GLY A 30 -3.65 -9.62 -17.19
N ASN A 31 -3.85 -10.25 -16.03
CA ASN A 31 -5.09 -10.10 -15.27
C ASN A 31 -5.15 -8.70 -14.65
N LYS A 32 -6.29 -8.04 -14.82
CA LYS A 32 -6.56 -6.71 -14.29
C LYS A 32 -7.33 -6.79 -12.99
N PHE A 33 -6.86 -6.06 -12.00
CA PHE A 33 -7.54 -5.89 -10.72
C PHE A 33 -8.37 -4.60 -10.78
N LEU A 34 -9.63 -4.73 -11.23
CA LEU A 34 -10.48 -3.58 -11.55
C LEU A 34 -10.85 -2.71 -10.33
N SER A 35 -10.66 -3.20 -9.12
CA SER A 35 -10.78 -2.40 -7.89
C SER A 35 -9.55 -1.55 -7.58
N GLU A 36 -8.41 -1.82 -8.26
CA GLU A 36 -7.10 -1.27 -7.91
C GLU A 36 -6.55 -0.41 -9.03
N LEU A 37 -6.42 0.89 -8.81
CA LEU A 37 -5.83 1.80 -9.78
C LEU A 37 -4.29 1.80 -9.66
N CYS A 38 -3.61 1.78 -10.81
CA CYS A 38 -2.16 1.81 -10.83
C CYS A 38 -1.61 3.23 -10.57
N PRO A 39 -0.93 3.52 -9.46
CA PRO A 39 -0.44 4.87 -9.15
C PRO A 39 0.65 5.38 -10.13
N ILE A 40 1.25 4.49 -10.93
CA ILE A 40 2.26 4.85 -11.94
C ILE A 40 1.60 5.29 -13.27
N ASN A 41 0.31 4.98 -13.47
CA ASN A 41 -0.43 5.47 -14.62
C ASN A 41 -0.62 7.00 -14.50
N PRO A 42 -0.18 7.81 -15.48
CA PRO A 42 -0.28 9.26 -15.42
C PRO A 42 -1.72 9.79 -15.25
N ALA A 43 -2.71 9.10 -15.85
CA ALA A 43 -4.11 9.48 -15.71
C ALA A 43 -4.60 9.26 -14.26
N VAL A 44 -4.18 8.17 -13.62
CA VAL A 44 -4.49 7.88 -12.21
C VAL A 44 -3.80 8.88 -11.27
N ALA A 45 -2.53 9.20 -11.52
CA ALA A 45 -1.84 10.25 -10.78
C ALA A 45 -2.54 11.62 -10.95
N GLY A 46 -2.98 11.94 -12.17
CA GLY A 46 -3.78 13.13 -12.47
C GLY A 46 -5.11 13.15 -11.74
N TYR A 47 -5.81 12.01 -11.68
CA TYR A 47 -7.04 11.84 -10.89
C TYR A 47 -6.80 12.13 -9.40
N ALA A 48 -5.75 11.55 -8.81
CA ALA A 48 -5.43 11.77 -7.40
C ALA A 48 -5.18 13.25 -7.08
N ILE A 49 -4.44 13.95 -7.95
CA ILE A 49 -4.20 15.40 -7.82
C ILE A 49 -5.50 16.19 -8.01
N GLY A 50 -6.34 15.82 -8.98
CA GLY A 50 -7.63 16.45 -9.24
C GLY A 50 -8.59 16.31 -8.06
N LEU A 51 -8.72 15.11 -7.49
CA LEU A 51 -9.49 14.86 -6.28
C LEU A 51 -9.01 15.71 -5.11
N THR A 52 -7.69 15.78 -4.90
CA THR A 52 -7.10 16.62 -3.85
C THR A 52 -7.45 18.10 -4.03
N LYS A 53 -7.34 18.63 -5.25
CA LYS A 53 -7.70 20.02 -5.56
C LYS A 53 -9.18 20.32 -5.30
N ASP A 54 -10.07 19.41 -5.69
CA ASP A 54 -11.51 19.56 -5.45
C ASP A 54 -11.80 19.60 -3.94
N LEU A 55 -11.24 18.67 -3.15
CA LEU A 55 -11.41 18.65 -1.70
C LEU A 55 -10.89 19.92 -1.05
N VAL A 56 -9.69 20.36 -1.40
CA VAL A 56 -9.08 21.60 -0.90
C VAL A 56 -9.96 22.82 -1.21
N SER A 57 -10.55 22.90 -2.41
CA SER A 57 -11.43 24.00 -2.81
C SER A 57 -12.71 24.11 -1.97
N ARG A 58 -13.07 23.06 -1.24
CA ARG A 58 -14.24 23.01 -0.34
C ARG A 58 -13.95 23.57 1.05
N GLY A 59 -12.73 24.05 1.33
CA GLY A 59 -12.37 24.70 2.59
C GLY A 59 -12.17 23.72 3.76
N ILE A 60 -11.71 22.52 3.49
CA ILE A 60 -11.35 21.51 4.52
C ILE A 60 -10.06 21.89 5.24
N ASN A 61 -9.85 21.33 6.44
CA ASN A 61 -8.67 21.55 7.27
C ASN A 61 -7.61 20.46 7.09
N ALA A 62 -8.04 19.22 6.79
CA ALA A 62 -7.14 18.10 6.59
C ALA A 62 -7.68 17.11 5.55
N ILE A 63 -6.76 16.34 4.95
CA ILE A 63 -7.07 15.16 4.13
C ILE A 63 -6.43 13.94 4.79
N THR A 64 -7.23 12.93 5.09
CA THR A 64 -6.80 11.58 5.42
C THR A 64 -6.79 10.75 4.13
N ALA A 65 -5.62 10.46 3.61
CA ALA A 65 -5.44 9.72 2.35
C ALA A 65 -5.40 8.22 2.64
N GLU A 66 -6.45 7.51 2.26
CA GLU A 66 -6.52 6.05 2.29
C GLU A 66 -6.19 5.47 0.93
N SER A 67 -5.59 4.28 0.93
CA SER A 67 -5.30 3.53 -0.30
C SER A 67 -4.45 4.30 -1.32
N LEU A 68 -3.55 5.17 -0.86
CA LEU A 68 -2.62 5.91 -1.73
C LEU A 68 -1.31 5.10 -1.93
N HIS A 69 -1.45 3.83 -2.27
CA HIS A 69 -0.36 2.87 -2.43
C HIS A 69 -0.83 1.71 -3.33
N PHE A 70 0.04 0.73 -3.62
CA PHE A 70 -0.38 -0.52 -4.22
C PHE A 70 -1.05 -1.43 -3.19
N HIS A 71 -2.01 -2.23 -3.62
CA HIS A 71 -2.66 -3.23 -2.77
C HIS A 71 -2.16 -4.65 -3.06
N GLY A 72 -2.49 -5.57 -2.16
CA GLY A 72 -2.24 -6.99 -2.34
C GLY A 72 -3.25 -7.64 -3.29
N ALA A 73 -2.90 -8.80 -3.89
CA ALA A 73 -3.74 -9.50 -4.84
C ALA A 73 -5.12 -9.94 -4.29
N ARG A 74 -5.28 -9.97 -2.96
CA ARG A 74 -6.56 -10.31 -2.31
C ARG A 74 -7.41 -9.07 -1.95
N HIS A 75 -6.84 -7.88 -2.02
CA HIS A 75 -7.56 -6.67 -1.63
C HIS A 75 -8.70 -6.36 -2.61
N GLY A 76 -9.87 -5.98 -2.08
CA GLY A 76 -11.05 -5.65 -2.88
C GLY A 76 -11.70 -6.82 -3.61
N GLU A 77 -11.21 -8.03 -3.43
CA GLU A 77 -11.72 -9.23 -4.08
C GLU A 77 -12.59 -10.06 -3.14
N HIS A 78 -13.48 -10.81 -3.77
CA HIS A 78 -14.44 -11.65 -3.06
C HIS A 78 -13.87 -13.02 -2.70
N HIS A 79 -14.70 -13.83 -2.11
CA HIS A 79 -14.38 -15.10 -1.45
C HIS A 79 -13.65 -16.12 -2.33
N GLU A 80 -13.73 -16.07 -3.64
CA GLU A 80 -13.09 -17.05 -4.54
C GLU A 80 -11.57 -17.15 -4.35
N ARG A 81 -10.91 -16.04 -3.98
CA ARG A 81 -9.47 -16.01 -3.72
C ARG A 81 -9.06 -16.54 -2.34
N PHE A 82 -9.99 -16.65 -1.41
CA PHE A 82 -9.72 -17.14 -0.07
C PHE A 82 -9.71 -18.68 0.05
N PHE A 83 -10.22 -19.38 -0.95
CA PHE A 83 -10.22 -20.86 -0.95
C PHE A 83 -8.90 -21.49 -1.36
N ILE A 84 -7.94 -20.69 -1.85
CA ILE A 84 -6.62 -21.16 -2.24
C ILE A 84 -5.63 -20.66 -1.20
N GLU A 85 -4.91 -21.58 -0.55
CA GLU A 85 -3.81 -21.23 0.34
C GLU A 85 -2.59 -20.85 -0.51
N LEU A 86 -2.16 -19.61 -0.40
CA LEU A 86 -0.97 -19.07 -1.05
C LEU A 86 -0.02 -18.54 0.01
N SER A 87 1.27 -18.67 -0.24
CA SER A 87 2.29 -18.02 0.58
C SER A 87 2.26 -16.50 0.41
N PRO A 88 2.75 -15.73 1.40
CA PRO A 88 2.95 -14.28 1.25
C PRO A 88 3.83 -13.92 0.05
N VAL A 89 4.79 -14.79 -0.32
CA VAL A 89 5.64 -14.60 -1.51
C VAL A 89 4.80 -14.66 -2.78
N THR A 90 3.99 -15.67 -2.93
CA THR A 90 3.12 -15.88 -4.10
C THR A 90 2.09 -14.76 -4.21
N GLU A 91 1.43 -14.41 -3.12
CA GLU A 91 0.46 -13.30 -3.12
C GLU A 91 1.11 -11.97 -3.52
N PHE A 92 2.31 -11.70 -3.01
CA PHE A 92 3.06 -10.51 -3.36
C PHE A 92 3.44 -10.47 -4.84
N LEU A 93 3.97 -11.58 -5.38
CA LEU A 93 4.34 -11.65 -6.80
C LEU A 93 3.13 -11.49 -7.73
N PHE A 94 1.95 -12.03 -7.34
CA PHE A 94 0.69 -11.78 -8.06
C PHE A 94 0.23 -10.33 -8.00
N SER A 95 0.59 -9.62 -6.92
CA SER A 95 0.21 -8.21 -6.70
C SER A 95 1.06 -7.22 -7.49
N LEU A 96 2.20 -7.65 -8.02
CA LEU A 96 3.08 -6.76 -8.77
C LEU A 96 2.40 -6.27 -10.05
N CYS A 97 2.38 -4.95 -10.22
CA CYS A 97 1.81 -4.33 -11.41
C CYS A 97 2.81 -4.31 -12.55
N PHE A 98 2.44 -4.89 -13.68
CA PHE A 98 3.17 -4.86 -14.94
C PHE A 98 2.28 -4.29 -16.07
N CYS A 99 1.45 -3.30 -15.77
CA CYS A 99 0.71 -2.60 -16.81
C CYS A 99 1.64 -1.86 -17.78
N PRO A 100 1.17 -1.46 -18.97
CA PRO A 100 2.01 -0.78 -19.96
C PRO A 100 2.75 0.44 -19.42
N HIS A 101 2.14 1.18 -18.47
CA HIS A 101 2.77 2.34 -17.85
C HIS A 101 3.92 1.95 -16.90
N CYS A 102 3.77 0.88 -16.12
CA CYS A 102 4.84 0.36 -15.27
C CYS A 102 6.02 -0.11 -16.10
N ILE A 103 5.76 -0.89 -17.16
CA ILE A 103 6.77 -1.42 -18.07
C ILE A 103 7.52 -0.27 -18.74
N LYS A 104 6.78 0.62 -19.43
CA LYS A 104 7.38 1.74 -20.16
C LYS A 104 8.22 2.65 -19.26
N ASN A 105 7.68 3.09 -18.14
CA ASN A 105 8.39 3.99 -17.23
C ASN A 105 9.63 3.36 -16.60
N TYR A 106 9.64 2.04 -16.38
CA TYR A 106 10.82 1.32 -15.87
C TYR A 106 11.91 1.24 -16.94
N GLN A 107 11.53 0.96 -18.19
CA GLN A 107 12.44 0.92 -19.34
C GLN A 107 12.99 2.31 -19.69
N ASP A 108 12.17 3.36 -19.63
CA ASP A 108 12.61 4.75 -19.84
C ASP A 108 13.68 5.14 -18.78
N GLY A 109 13.71 4.49 -17.62
CA GLY A 109 14.78 4.59 -16.62
C GLY A 109 16.07 3.85 -16.95
N GLY A 110 16.16 3.23 -18.13
CA GLY A 110 17.36 2.53 -18.63
C GLY A 110 17.45 1.06 -18.20
N SER A 111 16.41 0.46 -17.63
CA SER A 111 16.39 -0.94 -17.18
C SER A 111 15.59 -1.83 -18.12
N ASP A 112 16.13 -3.02 -18.47
CA ASP A 112 15.35 -4.03 -19.19
C ASP A 112 14.44 -4.79 -18.24
N ILE A 113 13.13 -4.76 -18.50
CA ILE A 113 12.14 -5.44 -17.68
C ILE A 113 11.86 -6.88 -18.12
N ALA A 114 12.24 -7.28 -19.33
CA ALA A 114 11.88 -8.58 -19.91
C ALA A 114 12.41 -9.78 -19.07
N PRO A 115 13.64 -9.76 -18.56
CA PRO A 115 14.14 -10.83 -17.69
C PRO A 115 13.33 -10.92 -16.38
N LEU A 116 12.97 -9.79 -15.77
CA LEU A 116 12.18 -9.75 -14.56
C LEU A 116 10.78 -10.35 -14.78
N LEU A 117 10.09 -9.92 -15.84
CA LEU A 117 8.76 -10.46 -16.21
C LEU A 117 8.82 -11.98 -16.39
N SER A 118 9.81 -12.47 -17.12
CA SER A 118 9.99 -13.92 -17.37
C SER A 118 10.18 -14.69 -16.06
N LYS A 119 11.06 -14.21 -15.17
CA LYS A 119 11.34 -14.86 -13.90
C LYS A 119 10.11 -14.85 -12.96
N VAL A 120 9.41 -13.73 -12.83
CA VAL A 120 8.19 -13.64 -12.02
C VAL A 120 7.11 -14.58 -12.56
N LYS A 121 6.90 -14.59 -13.87
CA LYS A 121 5.91 -15.46 -14.52
C LYS A 121 6.23 -16.93 -14.30
N ASN A 122 7.48 -17.34 -14.51
CA ASN A 122 7.92 -18.72 -14.33
C ASN A 122 7.79 -19.17 -12.88
N SER A 123 8.18 -18.35 -11.92
CA SER A 123 8.04 -18.65 -10.50
C SER A 123 6.57 -18.84 -10.10
N LEU A 124 5.68 -17.95 -10.54
CA LEU A 124 4.25 -18.07 -10.28
C LEU A 124 3.59 -19.26 -11.00
N SER A 125 4.10 -19.66 -12.18
CA SER A 125 3.55 -20.80 -12.92
C SER A 125 3.66 -22.10 -12.14
N ILE A 126 4.63 -22.23 -11.24
CA ILE A 126 4.84 -23.43 -10.41
C ILE A 126 3.62 -23.71 -9.51
N VAL A 127 2.98 -22.66 -8.98
CA VAL A 127 1.85 -22.82 -8.06
C VAL A 127 0.55 -23.26 -8.74
N PHE A 128 0.48 -23.27 -10.06
CA PHE A 128 -0.64 -23.85 -10.80
C PHE A 128 -0.52 -25.36 -10.98
N GLU A 129 0.67 -25.89 -10.82
CA GLU A 129 0.97 -27.31 -11.05
C GLU A 129 1.26 -28.07 -9.75
N LYS A 130 1.70 -27.37 -8.73
CA LYS A 130 2.18 -27.94 -7.46
C LYS A 130 1.72 -27.11 -6.27
N VAL A 131 1.84 -27.68 -5.09
CA VAL A 131 1.72 -26.95 -3.83
C VAL A 131 2.72 -25.80 -3.83
N ASP A 132 2.27 -24.62 -3.36
CA ASP A 132 3.10 -23.42 -3.28
C ASP A 132 4.39 -23.70 -2.49
N PRO A 133 5.57 -23.62 -3.11
CA PRO A 133 6.84 -24.02 -2.49
C PRO A 133 7.31 -23.05 -1.39
N TRP A 134 6.63 -21.91 -1.24
CA TRP A 134 6.97 -20.90 -0.25
C TRP A 134 5.98 -20.84 0.93
N LEU A 135 5.05 -21.81 1.04
CA LEU A 135 4.16 -21.91 2.20
C LEU A 135 4.98 -21.93 3.50
N GLY A 136 4.54 -21.14 4.48
CA GLY A 136 5.21 -20.99 5.78
C GLY A 136 6.47 -20.14 5.76
N LYS A 137 6.94 -19.66 4.61
CA LYS A 137 8.07 -18.72 4.54
C LYS A 137 7.59 -17.27 4.74
N ARG A 138 8.35 -16.53 5.54
CA ARG A 138 8.15 -15.08 5.64
C ARG A 138 8.64 -14.38 4.37
N LEU A 139 7.85 -13.45 3.86
CA LEU A 139 8.26 -12.62 2.73
C LEU A 139 9.30 -11.59 3.17
N THR A 140 10.48 -11.61 2.53
CA THR A 140 11.54 -10.62 2.70
C THR A 140 12.13 -10.21 1.35
N LYS A 141 12.81 -9.07 1.31
CA LYS A 141 13.51 -8.60 0.10
C LYS A 141 14.62 -9.58 -0.32
N GLU A 142 15.31 -10.18 0.65
CA GLU A 142 16.37 -11.18 0.42
C GLU A 142 15.81 -12.45 -0.22
N LEU A 143 14.70 -12.98 0.30
CA LEU A 143 14.04 -14.16 -0.27
C LEU A 143 13.54 -13.87 -1.71
N LEU A 144 13.00 -12.68 -1.95
CA LEU A 144 12.62 -12.29 -3.32
C LEU A 144 13.81 -12.22 -4.27
N ALA A 145 14.95 -11.70 -3.80
CA ALA A 145 16.17 -11.65 -4.61
C ALA A 145 16.74 -13.05 -4.87
N GLU A 146 16.59 -13.99 -3.94
CA GLU A 146 16.95 -15.40 -4.13
C GLU A 146 16.08 -16.08 -5.21
N ILE A 147 14.74 -15.86 -5.14
CA ILE A 147 13.78 -16.51 -6.03
C ILE A 147 13.79 -15.91 -7.44
N ILE A 148 13.78 -14.58 -7.53
CA ILE A 148 13.57 -13.83 -8.77
C ILE A 148 14.90 -13.30 -9.33
N GLY A 149 15.86 -13.04 -8.45
CA GLY A 149 17.11 -12.36 -8.78
C GLY A 149 17.12 -10.90 -8.31
N PRO A 150 18.31 -10.25 -8.36
CA PRO A 150 18.49 -8.90 -7.79
C PRO A 150 17.66 -7.81 -8.49
N ASP A 151 17.25 -8.01 -9.74
CA ASP A 151 16.46 -7.05 -10.51
C ASP A 151 15.12 -6.72 -9.84
N ILE A 152 14.57 -7.66 -9.04
CA ILE A 152 13.35 -7.41 -8.29
C ILE A 152 13.52 -6.26 -7.30
N LEU A 153 14.68 -6.14 -6.64
CA LEU A 153 14.93 -5.07 -5.67
C LEU A 153 14.96 -3.70 -6.35
N THR A 154 15.53 -3.62 -7.54
CA THR A 154 15.53 -2.41 -8.37
C THR A 154 14.10 -2.03 -8.74
N TYR A 155 13.27 -3.01 -9.11
CA TYR A 155 11.86 -2.77 -9.43
C TYR A 155 11.04 -2.33 -8.20
N LEU A 156 11.32 -2.87 -7.01
CA LEU A 156 10.67 -2.42 -5.77
C LEU A 156 11.02 -0.97 -5.45
N THR A 157 12.31 -0.60 -5.51
CA THR A 157 12.75 0.78 -5.32
C THR A 157 12.13 1.74 -6.36
N TYR A 158 12.02 1.29 -7.61
CA TYR A 158 11.32 2.06 -8.63
C TYR A 158 9.84 2.32 -8.24
N ARG A 159 9.10 1.31 -7.75
CA ARG A 159 7.72 1.48 -7.28
C ARG A 159 7.62 2.48 -6.13
N GLU A 160 8.49 2.35 -5.14
CA GLU A 160 8.58 3.25 -3.97
C GLU A 160 8.79 4.71 -4.42
N ASN A 161 9.74 4.95 -5.33
CA ASN A 161 10.02 6.29 -5.86
C ASN A 161 8.85 6.89 -6.64
N LYS A 162 8.13 6.07 -7.42
CA LYS A 162 6.95 6.54 -8.17
C LYS A 162 5.80 6.92 -7.25
N ILE A 163 5.54 6.14 -6.22
CA ILE A 163 4.53 6.49 -5.21
C ILE A 163 4.94 7.77 -4.47
N ALA A 164 6.17 7.88 -4.00
CA ALA A 164 6.66 9.09 -3.35
C ALA A 164 6.48 10.34 -4.24
N SER A 165 6.62 10.20 -5.56
CA SER A 165 6.35 11.30 -6.51
C SER A 165 4.87 11.72 -6.51
N VAL A 166 3.93 10.77 -6.40
CA VAL A 166 2.49 11.09 -6.28
C VAL A 166 2.22 11.84 -4.98
N TYR A 167 2.77 11.36 -3.84
CA TYR A 167 2.67 12.04 -2.55
C TYR A 167 3.22 13.47 -2.60
N LYS A 168 4.40 13.67 -3.20
CA LYS A 168 5.00 15.01 -3.38
C LYS A 168 4.08 15.95 -4.14
N ASN A 169 3.41 15.47 -5.19
CA ASN A 169 2.49 16.28 -5.97
C ASN A 169 1.20 16.62 -5.21
N ILE A 170 0.66 15.69 -4.44
CA ILE A 170 -0.49 15.94 -3.54
C ILE A 170 -0.07 16.93 -2.45
N SER A 171 1.06 16.72 -1.79
CA SER A 171 1.59 17.60 -0.74
C SER A 171 1.80 19.04 -1.21
N LYS A 172 2.22 19.26 -2.47
CA LYS A 172 2.28 20.61 -3.04
C LYS A 172 0.92 21.31 -3.04
N VAL A 173 -0.15 20.58 -3.34
CA VAL A 173 -1.52 21.14 -3.36
C VAL A 173 -2.00 21.43 -1.93
N THR A 174 -1.82 20.50 -1.00
CA THR A 174 -2.27 20.65 0.38
C THR A 174 -1.50 21.75 1.11
N LYS A 175 -0.17 21.77 0.98
CA LYS A 175 0.70 22.81 1.58
C LYS A 175 0.39 24.20 1.07
N ALA A 176 0.14 24.35 -0.25
CA ALA A 176 -0.22 25.67 -0.83
C ALA A 176 -1.54 26.22 -0.27
N ALA A 177 -2.42 25.36 0.23
CA ALA A 177 -3.71 25.72 0.80
C ALA A 177 -3.73 25.70 2.34
N GLY A 178 -2.62 25.35 3.00
CA GLY A 178 -2.58 25.22 4.46
C GLY A 178 -3.41 24.03 4.98
N VAL A 179 -3.62 22.99 4.17
CA VAL A 179 -4.38 21.78 4.51
C VAL A 179 -3.42 20.70 4.99
N ILE A 180 -3.70 20.10 6.13
CA ILE A 180 -2.91 19.01 6.71
C ILE A 180 -3.06 17.77 5.85
N PHE A 181 -1.95 17.14 5.48
CA PHE A 181 -1.91 15.92 4.68
C PHE A 181 -1.55 14.70 5.54
N LYS A 182 -2.52 13.82 5.76
CA LYS A 182 -2.37 12.60 6.55
C LYS A 182 -2.45 11.37 5.66
N TYR A 183 -1.74 10.31 6.05
CA TYR A 183 -1.71 9.04 5.33
C TYR A 183 -2.17 7.89 6.20
N VAL A 184 -3.20 7.16 5.76
CA VAL A 184 -3.63 5.90 6.38
C VAL A 184 -2.65 4.79 6.00
N ASP A 185 -1.83 4.38 6.96
CA ASP A 185 -0.84 3.34 6.72
C ASP A 185 -1.41 1.95 7.03
N GLN A 186 -1.46 1.12 5.99
CA GLN A 186 -1.93 -0.27 6.06
C GLN A 186 -0.80 -1.27 6.34
N SER A 187 0.45 -0.83 6.47
CA SER A 187 1.59 -1.71 6.76
C SER A 187 1.37 -2.63 7.97
N PRO A 188 0.70 -2.19 9.07
CA PRO A 188 0.37 -3.07 10.18
C PRO A 188 -0.52 -4.27 9.82
N LEU A 189 -1.26 -4.21 8.71
CA LEU A 189 -2.14 -5.30 8.26
C LEU A 189 -1.41 -6.32 7.38
N ILE A 190 -0.24 -5.98 6.86
CA ILE A 190 0.55 -6.86 5.98
C ILE A 190 1.19 -7.99 6.77
N ASP A 191 1.81 -7.69 7.90
CA ASP A 191 2.38 -8.66 8.82
C ASP A 191 1.75 -8.48 10.21
N MET A 192 0.62 -9.18 10.41
CA MET A 192 -0.17 -9.09 11.64
C MET A 192 0.58 -9.54 12.90
N ASN A 193 1.69 -10.28 12.74
CA ASN A 193 2.47 -10.80 13.86
C ASN A 193 3.71 -9.95 14.15
N SER A 194 3.99 -8.93 13.34
CA SER A 194 5.16 -8.08 13.52
C SER A 194 4.82 -6.82 14.30
N ALA A 195 5.65 -6.49 15.30
CA ALA A 195 5.68 -5.17 15.93
C ALA A 195 6.39 -4.12 15.07
N LYS A 196 7.08 -4.54 14.00
CA LYS A 196 7.86 -3.69 13.09
C LYS A 196 7.14 -3.50 11.75
N ALA A 197 5.91 -3.03 11.82
CA ALA A 197 5.06 -2.88 10.64
C ALA A 197 5.68 -2.00 9.55
N ILE A 198 6.39 -0.93 9.94
CA ILE A 198 7.09 -0.01 9.02
C ILE A 198 8.07 -0.77 8.10
N GLU A 199 8.70 -1.84 8.58
CA GLU A 199 9.63 -2.65 7.79
C GLU A 199 8.94 -3.42 6.65
N SER A 200 7.60 -3.53 6.66
CA SER A 200 6.80 -4.22 5.62
C SER A 200 6.18 -3.29 4.58
N SER A 201 6.29 -1.97 4.75
CA SER A 201 5.65 -0.94 3.90
C SER A 201 6.06 -1.03 2.41
N TRP A 202 7.27 -1.50 2.12
CA TRP A 202 7.76 -1.72 0.76
C TRP A 202 6.87 -2.67 -0.07
N GLN A 203 6.14 -3.57 0.59
CA GLN A 203 5.24 -4.51 -0.10
C GLN A 203 4.11 -3.77 -0.82
N ILE A 204 3.64 -2.68 -0.25
CA ILE A 204 2.66 -1.79 -0.87
C ILE A 204 3.29 -0.61 -1.62
N GLY A 205 4.61 -0.64 -1.82
CA GLY A 205 5.36 0.37 -2.57
C GLY A 205 5.60 1.66 -1.78
N ILE A 206 5.60 1.59 -0.46
CA ILE A 206 5.88 2.71 0.44
C ILE A 206 7.31 2.61 1.00
N ASP A 207 8.13 3.60 0.72
CA ASP A 207 9.33 3.89 1.50
C ASP A 207 8.95 4.88 2.61
N THR A 208 8.81 4.36 3.83
CA THR A 208 8.35 5.15 4.98
C THR A 208 9.25 6.36 5.24
N LYS A 209 10.57 6.27 5.00
CA LYS A 209 11.49 7.40 5.17
C LYS A 209 11.18 8.53 4.19
N GLN A 210 10.97 8.19 2.90
CA GLN A 210 10.59 9.19 1.90
C GLN A 210 9.23 9.82 2.20
N ILE A 211 8.25 9.02 2.63
CA ILE A 211 6.90 9.51 2.92
C ILE A 211 6.89 10.39 4.16
N ASN A 212 7.67 10.05 5.20
CA ASN A 212 7.83 10.83 6.42
C ASN A 212 8.23 12.31 6.16
N GLU A 213 9.02 12.57 5.13
CA GLU A 213 9.43 13.93 4.73
C GLU A 213 8.34 14.73 4.00
N ILE A 214 7.26 14.06 3.57
CA ILE A 214 6.26 14.62 2.66
C ILE A 214 4.94 14.93 3.35
N ILE A 215 4.50 14.04 4.25
CA ILE A 215 3.22 14.12 4.95
C ILE A 215 3.35 14.83 6.30
N ASP A 216 2.22 15.21 6.87
CA ASP A 216 2.18 15.82 8.19
C ASP A 216 1.87 14.80 9.30
N CYS A 217 1.20 13.68 8.97
CA CYS A 217 0.79 12.69 9.95
C CYS A 217 0.61 11.29 9.33
N PHE A 218 1.14 10.27 10.01
CA PHE A 218 0.77 8.88 9.77
C PHE A 218 -0.49 8.51 10.56
N GLU A 219 -1.41 7.79 9.92
CA GLU A 219 -2.60 7.21 10.55
C GLU A 219 -2.55 5.67 10.41
N PRO A 220 -1.69 4.96 11.19
CA PRO A 220 -1.54 3.52 11.07
C PRO A 220 -2.79 2.78 11.54
N LEU A 221 -3.20 1.74 10.79
CA LEU A 221 -4.28 0.82 11.15
C LEU A 221 -3.78 -0.21 12.17
N ILE A 222 -3.80 0.15 13.45
CA ILE A 222 -3.34 -0.73 14.53
C ILE A 222 -4.49 -1.65 15.00
N TYR A 223 -4.89 -2.56 14.12
CA TYR A 223 -5.95 -3.53 14.37
C TYR A 223 -5.39 -4.76 15.10
N ARG A 224 -5.21 -4.64 16.41
CA ARG A 224 -4.70 -5.69 17.30
C ARG A 224 -5.61 -5.87 18.50
N GLN A 225 -5.80 -7.12 18.91
CA GLN A 225 -6.59 -7.44 20.12
C GLN A 225 -5.77 -7.17 21.40
N ASP A 226 -4.50 -7.54 21.38
CA ASP A 226 -3.60 -7.43 22.51
C ASP A 226 -3.15 -5.98 22.73
N VAL A 227 -3.23 -5.51 23.98
CA VAL A 227 -2.86 -4.14 24.37
C VAL A 227 -1.36 -3.88 24.21
N THR A 228 -0.52 -4.88 24.53
CA THR A 228 0.94 -4.77 24.39
C THR A 228 1.32 -4.65 22.92
N ALA A 229 0.70 -5.46 22.05
CA ALA A 229 0.93 -5.38 20.61
C ALA A 229 0.50 -4.01 20.02
N VAL A 230 -0.54 -3.37 20.55
CA VAL A 230 -0.90 -1.99 20.18
C VAL A 230 0.19 -1.01 20.59
N ALA A 231 0.67 -1.12 21.85
CA ALA A 231 1.72 -0.24 22.37
C ALA A 231 3.04 -0.41 21.62
N ASP A 232 3.44 -1.64 21.32
CA ASP A 232 4.68 -1.93 20.57
C ASP A 232 4.63 -1.37 19.16
N LEU A 233 3.49 -1.49 18.46
CA LEU A 233 3.30 -0.90 17.14
C LEU A 233 3.33 0.63 17.20
N ALA A 234 2.61 1.24 18.15
CA ALA A 234 2.64 2.69 18.33
C ALA A 234 4.06 3.20 18.58
N LYS A 235 4.82 2.50 19.45
CA LYS A 235 6.23 2.79 19.71
C LYS A 235 7.09 2.69 18.44
N ASN A 236 6.88 1.66 17.62
CA ASN A 236 7.61 1.49 16.36
C ASN A 236 7.43 2.70 15.42
N TYR A 237 6.22 3.27 15.34
CA TYR A 237 5.98 4.50 14.57
C TYR A 237 6.63 5.73 15.22
N LEU A 238 6.52 5.88 16.54
CA LEU A 238 7.12 7.01 17.27
C LEU A 238 8.66 7.03 17.16
N GLU A 239 9.29 5.87 17.10
CA GLU A 239 10.75 5.74 16.95
C GLU A 239 11.21 5.80 15.48
N GLY A 240 10.32 5.44 14.53
CA GLY A 240 10.66 5.31 13.13
C GLY A 240 10.28 6.50 12.23
N THR A 241 9.54 7.51 12.78
CA THR A 241 9.06 8.66 12.00
C THR A 241 9.13 9.96 12.80
N ASP A 242 9.29 11.09 12.10
CA ASP A 242 9.25 12.45 12.68
C ASP A 242 7.88 13.12 12.46
N ALA A 243 7.07 12.61 11.53
CA ALA A 243 5.72 13.11 11.29
C ALA A 243 4.80 12.79 12.47
N GLY A 244 3.72 13.55 12.62
CA GLY A 244 2.68 13.25 13.62
C GLY A 244 2.12 11.84 13.47
N ILE A 245 1.60 11.27 14.57
CA ILE A 245 1.01 9.92 14.55
C ILE A 245 -0.36 9.98 15.19
N THR A 246 -1.35 9.42 14.51
CA THR A 246 -2.71 9.21 15.01
C THR A 246 -3.13 7.77 14.75
N ALA A 247 -3.04 6.90 15.74
CA ALA A 247 -3.39 5.49 15.57
C ALA A 247 -4.90 5.31 15.31
N ILE A 248 -5.22 4.51 14.31
CA ILE A 248 -6.61 4.09 14.03
C ILE A 248 -6.82 2.73 14.69
N LEU A 249 -7.74 2.69 15.66
CA LEU A 249 -8.13 1.50 16.38
C LEU A 249 -9.56 1.09 15.99
N ARG A 250 -9.81 -0.21 15.92
CA ARG A 250 -11.16 -0.73 15.72
C ARG A 250 -11.83 -0.99 17.10
N PRO A 251 -12.95 -0.33 17.40
CA PRO A 251 -13.60 -0.45 18.73
C PRO A 251 -14.41 -1.73 18.90
N THR A 252 -14.50 -2.59 17.88
CA THR A 252 -15.33 -3.78 17.85
C THR A 252 -14.51 -5.07 17.75
N TYR A 253 -15.17 -6.22 18.00
CA TYR A 253 -14.59 -7.54 17.77
C TYR A 253 -14.11 -7.71 16.30
N PRO A 254 -12.98 -8.39 16.02
CA PRO A 254 -12.15 -9.13 17.00
C PRO A 254 -11.12 -8.28 17.72
N ASP A 255 -10.88 -7.03 17.29
CA ASP A 255 -9.74 -6.23 17.79
C ASP A 255 -10.00 -5.68 19.19
N SER A 256 -11.24 -5.36 19.53
CA SER A 256 -11.64 -4.94 20.88
C SER A 256 -12.72 -5.85 21.43
N THR A 257 -12.41 -6.58 22.50
CA THR A 257 -13.30 -7.57 23.12
C THR A 257 -14.25 -6.99 24.15
N SER A 258 -13.95 -5.78 24.63
CA SER A 258 -14.77 -5.05 25.61
C SER A 258 -14.40 -3.57 25.62
N PRO A 259 -15.27 -2.69 26.18
CA PRO A 259 -14.93 -1.28 26.40
C PRO A 259 -13.67 -1.09 27.24
N LYS A 260 -13.46 -1.94 28.27
CA LYS A 260 -12.25 -1.92 29.11
C LYS A 260 -10.99 -2.26 28.29
N ASN A 261 -11.08 -3.24 27.39
CA ASN A 261 -9.96 -3.57 26.49
C ASN A 261 -9.60 -2.40 25.58
N LEU A 262 -10.61 -1.72 25.01
CA LEU A 262 -10.38 -0.52 24.19
C LEU A 262 -9.75 0.62 25.00
N ILE A 263 -10.26 0.91 26.20
CA ILE A 263 -9.70 1.93 27.09
C ILE A 263 -8.23 1.66 27.38
N ASN A 264 -7.87 0.41 27.70
CA ASN A 264 -6.48 0.04 27.99
C ASN A 264 -5.53 0.21 26.77
N LYS A 265 -6.05 0.27 25.55
CA LYS A 265 -5.25 0.50 24.33
C LYS A 265 -4.92 1.97 24.11
N VAL A 266 -5.71 2.87 24.68
CA VAL A 266 -5.54 4.33 24.53
C VAL A 266 -4.94 5.00 25.77
N SER A 267 -4.73 4.23 26.84
CA SER A 267 -4.09 4.67 28.07
C SER A 267 -2.59 4.49 28.03
#